data_2d6d22f825e2438e04508013cb010ba7
#
_entry.id   2d6d22f825e2438e04508013cb010ba7
#
_cell.length_a   1.000
_cell.length_b   1.000
_cell.length_c   1.000
_cell.angle_alpha   90.00
_cell.angle_beta   90.00
_cell.angle_gamma   90.00
#
_symmetry.space_group_name_H-M   'P 1'
#
loop_
_entity.id
_entity.type
_entity.pdbx_description
1 polymer ?
#
loop_
_entity_poly.entity_id
_entity_poly.type
_entity_poly.pdbx_seq_one_letter_code
_entity_poly.pdbx_strand_id
1 'polypeptide(L)'
;MLGAFVATLAGYRAKTVEHKLCAVRSLLRFATGEGLVDVTVLEAVPAAKSTRQARIPSVWDPGDVPRILAAIDRGNPCGKRDYAMILLITRLGLRGIDVKGLEFADLDWPDNRLSVVQAKTGHRVQLPLLKDVGWAIIDYVRHGRPACDCPQVFVRHTAPIGPFSEQDHLHQILVKHARAAHVPLGEGRCHGMHSLRHTLATRLLEQGTPIEEIADILGHQHVASTGAYLKSSLRLLAQCALDPDAPEPAPASEPGTGAGR
;
A
#
# COMPACT_ATOMS: atom_id res chain seq x y z
N MET A 1 27.32 22.71 15.07
CA MET A 1 25.87 22.72 14.69
C MET A 1 25.35 21.37 14.22
N LEU A 2 25.98 20.72 13.23
CA LEU A 2 25.48 19.42 12.71
C LEU A 2 25.41 18.33 13.79
N GLY A 3 26.43 18.18 14.65
CA GLY A 3 26.42 17.22 15.74
C GLY A 3 25.28 17.40 16.75
N ALA A 4 24.98 18.67 17.10
CA ALA A 4 23.85 18.99 17.98
C ALA A 4 22.51 18.61 17.33
N PHE A 5 22.33 18.87 16.04
CA PHE A 5 21.15 18.43 15.30
C PHE A 5 21.03 16.90 15.29
N VAL A 6 22.11 16.18 15.00
CA VAL A 6 22.12 14.70 15.00
C VAL A 6 21.74 14.15 16.38
N ALA A 7 22.22 14.77 17.45
CA ALA A 7 21.87 14.37 18.82
C ALA A 7 20.35 14.49 19.09
N THR A 8 19.67 15.50 18.50
CA THR A 8 18.20 15.63 18.65
C THR A 8 17.41 14.50 17.99
N LEU A 9 18.07 13.71 17.15
CA LEU A 9 17.41 12.60 16.44
C LEU A 9 17.37 11.29 17.24
N ALA A 10 18.03 11.20 18.39
CA ALA A 10 18.17 9.97 19.18
C ALA A 10 16.83 9.36 19.63
N GLY A 11 15.77 10.17 19.80
CA GLY A 11 14.44 9.68 20.20
C GLY A 11 13.53 9.25 19.04
N TYR A 12 13.96 9.42 17.80
CA TYR A 12 13.11 9.09 16.64
C TYR A 12 13.33 7.65 16.15
N ARG A 13 12.31 7.10 15.49
CA ARG A 13 12.41 5.79 14.81
C ARG A 13 13.46 5.86 13.70
N ALA A 14 14.22 4.78 13.50
CA ALA A 14 15.31 4.69 12.52
C ALA A 14 14.92 5.22 11.12
N LYS A 15 13.71 4.93 10.64
CA LYS A 15 13.22 5.42 9.34
C LYS A 15 13.02 6.93 9.33
N THR A 16 12.57 7.53 10.42
CA THR A 16 12.43 8.98 10.55
C THR A 16 13.81 9.65 10.58
N VAL A 17 14.77 9.06 11.28
CA VAL A 17 16.16 9.51 11.30
C VAL A 17 16.75 9.47 9.89
N GLU A 18 16.60 8.36 9.16
CA GLU A 18 17.06 8.22 7.78
C GLU A 18 16.49 9.32 6.87
N HIS A 19 15.17 9.58 6.94
CA HIS A 19 14.53 10.63 6.13
C HIS A 19 15.06 12.03 6.46
N LYS A 20 15.19 12.35 7.77
CA LYS A 20 15.73 13.65 8.19
C LYS A 20 17.18 13.84 7.74
N LEU A 21 18.01 12.83 7.88
CA LEU A 21 19.41 12.87 7.42
C LEU A 21 19.50 12.93 5.88
N CYS A 22 18.59 12.27 5.16
CA CYS A 22 18.52 12.37 3.71
C CYS A 22 18.20 13.80 3.26
N ALA A 23 17.22 14.45 3.89
CA ALA A 23 16.88 15.86 3.62
C ALA A 23 18.05 16.80 3.90
N VAL A 24 18.75 16.61 5.03
CA VAL A 24 19.94 17.40 5.37
C VAL A 24 21.06 17.19 4.35
N ARG A 25 21.30 15.94 3.91
CA ARG A 25 22.30 15.67 2.86
C ARG A 25 21.92 16.32 1.54
N SER A 26 20.66 16.32 1.17
CA SER A 26 20.18 16.95 -0.06
C SER A 26 20.43 18.47 -0.02
N LEU A 27 20.11 19.11 1.10
CA LEU A 27 20.38 20.53 1.32
C LEU A 27 21.88 20.85 1.28
N LEU A 28 22.69 20.09 2.02
CA LEU A 28 24.14 20.30 2.07
C LEU A 28 24.80 20.04 0.69
N ARG A 29 24.33 19.05 -0.07
CA ARG A 29 24.83 18.81 -1.43
C ARG A 29 24.56 20.01 -2.33
N PHE A 30 23.36 20.58 -2.25
CA PHE A 30 23.04 21.83 -2.96
C PHE A 30 23.96 22.98 -2.51
N ALA A 31 24.06 23.22 -1.20
CA ALA A 31 24.89 24.30 -0.65
C ALA A 31 26.39 24.16 -0.99
N THR A 32 26.89 22.92 -1.04
CA THR A 32 28.27 22.65 -1.48
C THR A 32 28.43 22.94 -2.98
N GLY A 33 27.43 22.60 -3.80
CA GLY A 33 27.44 22.93 -5.24
C GLY A 33 27.44 24.43 -5.52
N GLU A 34 26.78 25.21 -4.67
CA GLU A 34 26.77 26.67 -4.73
C GLU A 34 28.01 27.33 -4.05
N GLY A 35 28.93 26.52 -3.52
CA GLY A 35 30.14 27.06 -2.83
C GLY A 35 29.84 27.68 -1.47
N LEU A 36 28.65 27.51 -0.89
CA LEU A 36 28.24 28.10 0.40
C LEU A 36 28.75 27.31 1.59
N VAL A 37 29.08 26.04 1.42
CA VAL A 37 29.51 25.14 2.50
C VAL A 37 30.60 24.21 1.96
N ASP A 38 31.60 23.94 2.80
CA ASP A 38 32.67 23.01 2.48
C ASP A 38 32.17 21.55 2.41
N VAL A 39 32.75 20.76 1.51
CA VAL A 39 32.36 19.34 1.27
C VAL A 39 32.52 18.49 2.54
N THR A 40 33.45 18.82 3.42
CA THR A 40 33.65 18.11 4.68
C THR A 40 32.44 18.11 5.58
N VAL A 41 31.59 19.17 5.50
CA VAL A 41 30.33 19.23 6.24
C VAL A 41 29.32 18.24 5.70
N LEU A 42 29.29 18.01 4.38
CA LEU A 42 28.45 16.98 3.75
C LEU A 42 28.89 15.57 4.15
N GLU A 43 30.20 15.31 4.17
CA GLU A 43 30.77 14.03 4.57
C GLU A 43 30.56 13.72 6.05
N ALA A 44 30.48 14.73 6.89
CA ALA A 44 30.21 14.59 8.33
C ALA A 44 28.78 14.15 8.66
N VAL A 45 27.85 14.12 7.69
CA VAL A 45 26.48 13.63 7.92
C VAL A 45 26.48 12.11 8.08
N PRO A 46 26.08 11.55 9.23
CA PRO A 46 26.14 10.11 9.48
C PRO A 46 25.22 9.34 8.55
N ALA A 47 25.69 8.19 8.03
CA ALA A 47 24.87 7.28 7.25
C ALA A 47 23.92 6.50 8.16
N ALA A 48 22.65 6.89 8.23
CA ALA A 48 21.62 6.05 8.84
C ALA A 48 20.97 5.20 7.76
N LYS A 49 21.19 3.88 7.80
CA LYS A 49 20.49 2.91 6.97
C LYS A 49 19.41 2.26 7.84
N SER A 50 18.13 2.56 7.58
CA SER A 50 17.08 1.69 8.07
C SER A 50 16.96 0.49 7.16
N THR A 51 16.93 -0.71 7.72
CA THR A 51 16.70 -1.92 6.93
C THR A 51 15.31 -1.82 6.31
N ARG A 52 15.23 -1.69 4.98
CA ARG A 52 13.97 -1.62 4.21
C ARG A 52 13.01 -2.76 4.55
N GLN A 53 13.55 -3.82 5.11
CA GLN A 53 12.88 -5.09 5.38
C GLN A 53 12.51 -5.29 6.85
N ALA A 54 12.80 -4.35 7.74
CA ALA A 54 12.59 -4.54 9.18
C ALA A 54 11.10 -4.52 9.60
N ARG A 55 10.19 -4.04 8.75
CA ARG A 55 8.77 -3.94 9.10
C ARG A 55 7.94 -4.95 8.31
N ILE A 56 7.24 -5.81 9.06
CA ILE A 56 6.19 -6.66 8.50
C ILE A 56 5.02 -5.75 8.10
N PRO A 57 4.47 -5.88 6.88
CA PRO A 57 3.27 -5.15 6.49
C PRO A 57 2.12 -5.40 7.46
N SER A 58 1.37 -4.36 7.80
CA SER A 58 0.16 -4.51 8.61
C SER A 58 -0.93 -5.14 7.75
N VAL A 59 -1.43 -6.29 8.16
CA VAL A 59 -2.47 -7.07 7.50
C VAL A 59 -3.64 -7.19 8.47
N TRP A 60 -4.87 -7.08 7.96
CA TRP A 60 -6.11 -7.31 8.70
C TRP A 60 -6.39 -8.81 8.79
N ASP A 61 -6.97 -9.24 9.90
CA ASP A 61 -7.39 -10.63 10.04
C ASP A 61 -8.48 -10.99 9.02
N PRO A 62 -8.61 -12.27 8.61
CA PRO A 62 -9.50 -12.66 7.51
C PRO A 62 -10.95 -12.21 7.65
N GLY A 63 -11.48 -12.14 8.87
CA GLY A 63 -12.84 -11.71 9.16
C GLY A 63 -13.04 -10.20 9.27
N ASP A 64 -11.99 -9.41 9.48
CA ASP A 64 -12.11 -8.00 9.83
C ASP A 64 -12.59 -7.13 8.67
N VAL A 65 -12.04 -7.33 7.49
CA VAL A 65 -12.42 -6.54 6.30
C VAL A 65 -13.90 -6.73 5.94
N PRO A 66 -14.45 -7.96 5.90
CA PRO A 66 -15.90 -8.16 5.73
C PRO A 66 -16.74 -7.51 6.82
N ARG A 67 -16.32 -7.58 8.09
CA ARG A 67 -17.02 -6.92 9.22
C ARG A 67 -17.03 -5.41 9.07
N ILE A 68 -15.89 -4.81 8.68
CA ILE A 68 -15.79 -3.36 8.42
C ILE A 68 -16.76 -2.96 7.32
N LEU A 69 -16.76 -3.68 6.18
CA LEU A 69 -17.65 -3.39 5.06
C LEU A 69 -19.12 -3.53 5.44
N ALA A 70 -19.48 -4.55 6.23
CA ALA A 70 -20.85 -4.77 6.71
C ALA A 70 -21.33 -3.70 7.69
N ALA A 71 -20.43 -3.09 8.46
CA ALA A 71 -20.77 -2.03 9.42
C ALA A 71 -20.96 -0.65 8.78
N ILE A 72 -20.69 -0.50 7.48
CA ILE A 72 -20.89 0.77 6.78
C ILE A 72 -22.38 0.95 6.48
N ASP A 73 -22.98 1.99 7.09
CA ASP A 73 -24.34 2.39 6.79
C ASP A 73 -24.46 2.99 5.38
N ARG A 74 -24.91 2.18 4.44
CA ARG A 74 -25.16 2.58 3.04
C ARG A 74 -26.52 3.29 2.84
N GLY A 75 -27.26 3.50 3.90
CA GLY A 75 -28.47 4.34 3.87
C GLY A 75 -28.16 5.83 3.70
N ASN A 76 -26.95 6.26 4.06
CA ASN A 76 -26.53 7.65 3.90
C ASN A 76 -25.49 7.86 2.79
N PRO A 77 -25.44 9.07 2.20
CA PRO A 77 -24.54 9.43 1.10
C PRO A 77 -23.06 9.19 1.40
N CYS A 78 -22.58 9.59 2.59
CA CYS A 78 -21.18 9.37 2.99
C CYS A 78 -20.85 7.89 3.11
N GLY A 79 -21.77 7.08 3.63
CA GLY A 79 -21.58 5.65 3.75
C GLY A 79 -21.49 4.94 2.39
N LYS A 80 -22.32 5.35 1.42
CA LYS A 80 -22.22 4.82 0.04
C LYS A 80 -20.84 5.11 -0.56
N ARG A 81 -20.33 6.33 -0.40
CA ARG A 81 -18.97 6.73 -0.82
C ARG A 81 -17.92 5.88 -0.15
N ASP A 82 -17.94 5.85 1.17
CA ASP A 82 -16.92 5.19 2.00
C ASP A 82 -16.87 3.69 1.68
N TYR A 83 -18.03 3.05 1.48
CA TYR A 83 -18.16 1.66 1.08
C TYR A 83 -17.51 1.41 -0.28
N ALA A 84 -17.83 2.20 -1.30
CA ALA A 84 -17.28 2.04 -2.65
C ALA A 84 -15.75 2.25 -2.64
N MET A 85 -15.25 3.25 -1.92
CA MET A 85 -13.81 3.51 -1.80
C MET A 85 -13.05 2.36 -1.12
N ILE A 86 -13.57 1.85 0.00
CA ILE A 86 -12.95 0.73 0.73
C ILE A 86 -13.02 -0.54 -0.12
N LEU A 87 -14.14 -0.77 -0.82
CA LEU A 87 -14.31 -1.94 -1.69
C LEU A 87 -13.32 -1.93 -2.85
N LEU A 88 -13.10 -0.78 -3.52
CA LEU A 88 -12.08 -0.62 -4.55
C LEU A 88 -10.69 -1.05 -4.07
N ILE A 89 -10.30 -0.64 -2.87
CA ILE A 89 -8.99 -0.96 -2.33
C ILE A 89 -8.89 -2.44 -1.94
N THR A 90 -9.92 -2.98 -1.33
CA THR A 90 -9.93 -4.37 -0.85
C THR A 90 -10.05 -5.40 -1.95
N ARG A 91 -10.70 -5.05 -3.07
CA ARG A 91 -10.96 -5.95 -4.19
C ARG A 91 -9.94 -5.80 -5.32
N LEU A 92 -9.48 -4.58 -5.59
CA LEU A 92 -8.60 -4.26 -6.71
C LEU A 92 -7.21 -3.79 -6.28
N GLY A 93 -6.97 -3.60 -4.98
CA GLY A 93 -5.66 -3.22 -4.47
C GLY A 93 -5.22 -1.81 -4.83
N LEU A 94 -6.11 -0.91 -5.25
CA LEU A 94 -5.76 0.47 -5.60
C LEU A 94 -5.15 1.20 -4.40
N ARG A 95 -4.24 2.14 -4.66
CA ARG A 95 -3.75 3.03 -3.60
C ARG A 95 -4.81 4.06 -3.25
N GLY A 96 -4.86 4.47 -1.98
CA GLY A 96 -5.83 5.48 -1.54
C GLY A 96 -5.74 6.79 -2.33
N ILE A 97 -4.56 7.19 -2.78
CA ILE A 97 -4.40 8.38 -3.64
C ILE A 97 -5.02 8.17 -5.02
N ASP A 98 -4.89 6.98 -5.60
CA ASP A 98 -5.46 6.65 -6.90
C ASP A 98 -7.01 6.59 -6.80
N VAL A 99 -7.55 6.07 -5.68
CA VAL A 99 -9.00 6.09 -5.42
C VAL A 99 -9.53 7.52 -5.24
N LYS A 100 -8.79 8.41 -4.58
CA LYS A 100 -9.17 9.83 -4.45
C LYS A 100 -9.24 10.54 -5.80
N GLY A 101 -8.30 10.23 -6.66
CA GLY A 101 -8.17 10.83 -7.98
C GLY A 101 -8.97 10.14 -9.08
N LEU A 102 -9.67 9.04 -8.78
CA LEU A 102 -10.41 8.27 -9.78
C LEU A 102 -11.45 9.13 -10.50
N GLU A 103 -11.39 9.15 -11.83
CA GLU A 103 -12.28 9.92 -12.68
C GLU A 103 -13.30 9.04 -13.40
N PHE A 104 -14.40 9.63 -13.86
CA PHE A 104 -15.39 8.91 -14.66
C PHE A 104 -14.80 8.34 -15.95
N ALA A 105 -13.81 9.02 -16.54
CA ALA A 105 -13.10 8.58 -17.73
C ALA A 105 -12.24 7.32 -17.51
N ASP A 106 -11.90 7.00 -16.27
CA ASP A 106 -11.16 5.79 -15.93
C ASP A 106 -12.03 4.52 -15.93
N LEU A 107 -13.37 4.69 -15.96
CA LEU A 107 -14.37 3.63 -15.89
C LEU A 107 -14.92 3.30 -17.28
N ASP A 108 -14.49 2.17 -17.81
CA ASP A 108 -15.03 1.61 -19.06
C ASP A 108 -16.14 0.60 -18.71
N TRP A 109 -17.38 1.10 -18.72
CA TRP A 109 -18.56 0.31 -18.37
C TRP A 109 -18.89 -0.77 -19.41
N PRO A 110 -18.82 -0.50 -20.74
CA PRO A 110 -19.05 -1.50 -21.76
C PRO A 110 -18.11 -2.71 -21.64
N ASP A 111 -16.82 -2.46 -21.44
CA ASP A 111 -15.80 -3.50 -21.35
C ASP A 111 -15.57 -4.01 -19.92
N ASN A 112 -16.30 -3.49 -18.94
CA ASN A 112 -16.08 -3.80 -17.53
C ASN A 112 -14.63 -3.67 -17.10
N ARG A 113 -14.00 -2.54 -17.44
CA ARG A 113 -12.58 -2.26 -17.15
C ARG A 113 -12.43 -0.97 -16.35
N LEU A 114 -11.38 -0.96 -15.55
CA LEU A 114 -10.88 0.20 -14.83
C LEU A 114 -9.46 0.48 -15.29
N SER A 115 -9.19 1.69 -15.79
CA SER A 115 -7.88 2.08 -16.33
C SER A 115 -7.35 3.29 -15.55
N VAL A 116 -6.45 3.07 -14.60
CA VAL A 116 -5.94 4.10 -13.70
C VAL A 116 -4.47 4.39 -13.96
N VAL A 117 -4.12 5.67 -14.10
CA VAL A 117 -2.73 6.11 -14.05
C VAL A 117 -2.35 6.35 -12.58
N GLN A 118 -1.48 5.51 -12.05
CA GLN A 118 -1.08 5.59 -10.65
C GLN A 118 -0.33 6.89 -10.35
N ALA A 119 -0.85 7.72 -9.46
CA ALA A 119 -0.31 9.03 -9.11
C ALA A 119 1.15 8.97 -8.61
N LYS A 120 1.55 7.89 -7.93
CA LYS A 120 2.90 7.74 -7.38
C LYS A 120 3.95 7.31 -8.41
N THR A 121 3.58 6.55 -9.43
CA THR A 121 4.52 5.87 -10.33
C THR A 121 4.36 6.28 -11.79
N GLY A 122 3.26 6.97 -12.14
CA GLY A 122 2.89 7.28 -13.53
C GLY A 122 2.50 6.05 -14.35
N HIS A 123 2.53 4.85 -13.75
CA HIS A 123 2.22 3.62 -14.47
C HIS A 123 0.71 3.47 -14.66
N ARG A 124 0.29 3.12 -15.89
CA ARG A 124 -1.10 2.79 -16.19
C ARG A 124 -1.38 1.35 -15.82
N VAL A 125 -2.38 1.13 -14.99
CA VAL A 125 -2.86 -0.20 -14.60
C VAL A 125 -4.27 -0.37 -15.16
N GLN A 126 -4.52 -1.51 -15.80
CA GLN A 126 -5.84 -1.93 -16.24
C GLN A 126 -6.31 -3.10 -15.40
N LEU A 127 -7.46 -2.97 -14.77
CA LEU A 127 -8.05 -3.95 -13.88
C LEU A 127 -9.48 -4.27 -14.34
N PRO A 128 -9.98 -5.49 -14.11
CA PRO A 128 -11.38 -5.78 -14.33
C PRO A 128 -12.26 -4.99 -13.35
N LEU A 129 -13.29 -4.35 -13.82
CA LEU A 129 -14.30 -3.73 -12.98
C LEU A 129 -15.25 -4.81 -12.47
N LEU A 130 -14.97 -5.30 -11.26
CA LEU A 130 -15.78 -6.35 -10.63
C LEU A 130 -17.22 -5.87 -10.40
N LYS A 131 -18.21 -6.76 -10.54
CA LYS A 131 -19.63 -6.43 -10.43
C LYS A 131 -19.99 -5.73 -9.12
N ASP A 132 -19.49 -6.25 -7.99
CA ASP A 132 -19.72 -5.65 -6.66
C ASP A 132 -19.15 -4.25 -6.54
N VAL A 133 -17.97 -4.01 -7.09
CA VAL A 133 -17.32 -2.69 -7.14
C VAL A 133 -18.09 -1.73 -8.04
N GLY A 134 -18.44 -2.17 -9.25
CA GLY A 134 -19.21 -1.37 -10.20
C GLY A 134 -20.56 -0.94 -9.62
N TRP A 135 -21.30 -1.86 -9.02
CA TRP A 135 -22.58 -1.52 -8.38
C TRP A 135 -22.42 -0.57 -7.19
N ALA A 136 -21.37 -0.71 -6.40
CA ALA A 136 -21.10 0.21 -5.30
C ALA A 136 -20.81 1.64 -5.80
N ILE A 137 -20.06 1.77 -6.90
CA ILE A 137 -19.80 3.06 -7.55
C ILE A 137 -21.09 3.65 -8.09
N ILE A 138 -21.92 2.88 -8.81
CA ILE A 138 -23.19 3.31 -9.38
C ILE A 138 -24.14 3.78 -8.26
N ASP A 139 -24.27 3.01 -7.18
CA ASP A 139 -25.13 3.39 -6.05
C ASP A 139 -24.67 4.72 -5.42
N TYR A 140 -23.37 4.90 -5.24
CA TYR A 140 -22.84 6.17 -4.76
C TYR A 140 -23.12 7.32 -5.72
N VAL A 141 -22.81 7.16 -7.00
CA VAL A 141 -22.96 8.23 -7.99
C VAL A 141 -24.43 8.65 -8.15
N ARG A 142 -25.35 7.70 -8.17
CA ARG A 142 -26.80 7.98 -8.36
C ARG A 142 -27.49 8.48 -7.10
N HIS A 143 -27.09 8.01 -5.93
CA HIS A 143 -27.88 8.19 -4.70
C HIS A 143 -27.09 8.79 -3.53
N GLY A 144 -25.81 9.13 -3.75
CA GLY A 144 -24.95 9.62 -2.68
C GLY A 144 -24.04 10.77 -3.05
N ARG A 145 -23.63 10.88 -4.32
CA ARG A 145 -22.66 11.90 -4.73
C ARG A 145 -23.31 13.28 -4.77
N PRO A 146 -22.78 14.26 -4.00
CA PRO A 146 -23.22 15.64 -4.11
C PRO A 146 -23.02 16.19 -5.52
N ALA A 147 -23.84 17.14 -5.94
CA ALA A 147 -23.62 17.88 -7.17
C ALA A 147 -22.26 18.59 -7.12
N CYS A 148 -21.43 18.30 -8.09
CA CYS A 148 -20.08 18.85 -8.23
C CYS A 148 -19.69 18.81 -9.70
N ASP A 149 -19.25 19.96 -10.22
CA ASP A 149 -18.72 20.07 -11.57
C ASP A 149 -17.23 19.70 -11.54
N CYS A 150 -16.94 18.42 -11.32
CA CYS A 150 -15.59 17.87 -11.31
C CYS A 150 -15.59 16.46 -11.86
N PRO A 151 -14.51 16.04 -12.56
CA PRO A 151 -14.43 14.73 -13.22
C PRO A 151 -14.26 13.56 -12.21
N GLN A 152 -13.88 13.83 -10.95
CA GLN A 152 -13.63 12.81 -9.97
C GLN A 152 -14.91 12.10 -9.54
N VAL A 153 -14.85 10.76 -9.47
CA VAL A 153 -15.96 9.92 -9.01
C VAL A 153 -16.27 10.22 -7.54
N PHE A 154 -15.23 10.26 -6.70
CA PHE A 154 -15.37 10.46 -5.26
C PHE A 154 -15.07 11.90 -4.85
N VAL A 155 -16.00 12.50 -4.12
CA VAL A 155 -15.88 13.88 -3.66
C VAL A 155 -16.10 13.99 -2.14
N ARG A 156 -15.65 15.12 -1.59
CA ARG A 156 -15.93 15.47 -0.19
C ARG A 156 -17.43 15.78 -0.02
N HIS A 157 -17.96 15.43 1.15
CA HIS A 157 -19.34 15.73 1.53
C HIS A 157 -19.42 16.89 2.54
N THR A 158 -18.30 17.49 2.89
CA THR A 158 -18.19 18.68 3.73
C THR A 158 -17.74 19.86 2.86
N ALA A 159 -18.23 21.03 3.17
CA ALA A 159 -17.89 22.26 2.45
C ALA A 159 -16.39 22.60 2.57
N PRO A 160 -15.77 23.07 1.51
CA PRO A 160 -16.29 23.17 0.14
C PRO A 160 -16.44 21.79 -0.51
N ILE A 161 -17.63 21.55 -1.13
CA ILE A 161 -17.87 20.31 -1.90
C ILE A 161 -16.92 20.30 -3.10
N GLY A 162 -16.26 19.16 -3.34
CA GLY A 162 -15.31 19.04 -4.44
C GLY A 162 -14.40 17.82 -4.30
N PRO A 163 -13.40 17.69 -5.15
CA PRO A 163 -12.45 16.59 -5.09
C PRO A 163 -11.69 16.56 -3.76
N PHE A 164 -11.21 15.41 -3.38
CA PHE A 164 -10.31 15.27 -2.23
C PHE A 164 -8.99 15.99 -2.51
N SER A 165 -8.49 16.75 -1.54
CA SER A 165 -7.17 17.36 -1.57
C SER A 165 -6.06 16.36 -1.23
N GLU A 166 -4.79 16.74 -1.44
CA GLU A 166 -3.66 15.92 -0.99
C GLU A 166 -3.66 15.71 0.53
N GLN A 167 -4.14 16.69 1.28
CA GLN A 167 -4.18 16.67 2.74
C GLN A 167 -5.32 15.80 3.31
N ASP A 168 -6.31 15.44 2.49
CA ASP A 168 -7.40 14.58 2.93
C ASP A 168 -6.92 13.15 3.13
N HIS A 169 -6.80 12.73 4.36
CA HIS A 169 -6.32 11.42 4.72
C HIS A 169 -7.46 10.41 4.84
N LEU A 170 -7.60 9.51 3.87
CA LEU A 170 -8.63 8.47 3.84
C LEU A 170 -8.55 7.47 5.01
N HIS A 171 -7.44 7.44 5.75
CA HIS A 171 -7.31 6.54 6.90
C HIS A 171 -8.38 6.77 7.97
N GLN A 172 -8.84 8.00 8.14
CA GLN A 172 -9.91 8.34 9.09
C GLN A 172 -11.22 7.65 8.75
N ILE A 173 -11.52 7.49 7.45
CA ILE A 173 -12.68 6.76 6.96
C ILE A 173 -12.59 5.30 7.41
N LEU A 174 -11.45 4.65 7.16
CA LEU A 174 -11.26 3.26 7.55
C LEU A 174 -11.34 3.06 9.07
N VAL A 175 -10.66 3.92 9.84
CA VAL A 175 -10.68 3.86 11.31
C VAL A 175 -12.09 4.06 11.87
N LYS A 176 -12.87 5.00 11.32
CA LYS A 176 -14.28 5.22 11.69
C LYS A 176 -15.09 3.92 11.56
N HIS A 177 -15.02 3.27 10.42
CA HIS A 177 -15.80 2.07 10.15
C HIS A 177 -15.26 0.82 10.86
N ALA A 178 -13.94 0.72 11.07
CA ALA A 178 -13.35 -0.34 11.89
C ALA A 178 -13.82 -0.25 13.35
N ARG A 179 -13.90 0.95 13.92
CA ARG A 179 -14.48 1.17 15.27
C ARG A 179 -15.95 0.81 15.32
N ALA A 180 -16.75 1.23 14.32
CA ALA A 180 -18.16 0.88 14.24
C ALA A 180 -18.37 -0.65 14.12
N ALA A 181 -17.46 -1.35 13.48
CA ALA A 181 -17.45 -2.81 13.36
C ALA A 181 -16.90 -3.53 14.62
N HIS A 182 -16.50 -2.79 15.66
CA HIS A 182 -15.79 -3.34 16.82
C HIS A 182 -14.57 -4.18 16.46
N VAL A 183 -13.86 -3.77 15.39
CA VAL A 183 -12.60 -4.41 14.98
C VAL A 183 -11.45 -3.77 15.77
N PRO A 184 -10.63 -4.57 16.47
CA PRO A 184 -9.57 -4.03 17.30
C PRO A 184 -8.49 -3.36 16.46
N LEU A 185 -8.20 -2.11 16.77
CA LEU A 185 -7.09 -1.35 16.22
C LEU A 185 -5.88 -1.59 17.12
N GLY A 186 -5.11 -2.64 16.85
CA GLY A 186 -3.95 -3.02 17.65
C GLY A 186 -2.89 -1.92 17.70
N GLU A 187 -2.29 -1.72 18.87
CA GLU A 187 -1.21 -0.76 19.06
C GLU A 187 -0.01 -1.06 18.14
N GLY A 188 0.59 -0.02 17.58
CA GLY A 188 1.75 -0.14 16.69
C GLY A 188 1.47 -0.62 15.26
N ARG A 189 0.25 -1.04 14.93
CA ARG A 189 -0.16 -1.39 13.57
C ARG A 189 -0.54 -0.14 12.75
N CYS A 190 -0.31 -0.19 11.44
CA CYS A 190 -0.81 0.84 10.52
C CYS A 190 -2.22 0.47 10.07
N HIS A 191 -3.20 1.32 10.41
CA HIS A 191 -4.60 1.16 10.03
C HIS A 191 -5.01 2.10 8.88
N GLY A 192 -4.05 2.49 8.03
CA GLY A 192 -4.34 3.29 6.84
C GLY A 192 -4.90 2.43 5.69
N MET A 193 -5.46 3.07 4.67
CA MET A 193 -5.97 2.40 3.46
C MET A 193 -4.94 1.45 2.82
N HIS A 194 -3.65 1.74 3.00
CA HIS A 194 -2.57 0.90 2.47
C HIS A 194 -2.51 -0.49 3.12
N SER A 195 -2.97 -0.63 4.36
CA SER A 195 -3.06 -1.94 5.03
C SER A 195 -4.09 -2.87 4.39
N LEU A 196 -5.17 -2.33 3.81
CA LEU A 196 -6.15 -3.12 3.04
C LEU A 196 -5.52 -3.73 1.79
N ARG A 197 -4.72 -2.92 1.08
CA ARG A 197 -3.95 -3.38 -0.09
C ARG A 197 -2.91 -4.44 0.31
N HIS A 198 -2.24 -4.28 1.45
CA HIS A 198 -1.35 -5.31 1.99
C HIS A 198 -2.11 -6.61 2.29
N THR A 199 -3.31 -6.50 2.87
CA THR A 199 -4.18 -7.65 3.15
C THR A 199 -4.56 -8.39 1.86
N LEU A 200 -4.94 -7.67 0.81
CA LEU A 200 -5.24 -8.28 -0.49
C LEU A 200 -4.01 -9.01 -1.04
N ALA A 201 -2.85 -8.36 -1.08
CA ALA A 201 -1.63 -8.95 -1.59
C ALA A 201 -1.21 -10.21 -0.82
N THR A 202 -1.29 -10.17 0.51
CA THR A 202 -0.97 -11.34 1.35
C THR A 202 -1.94 -12.48 1.09
N ARG A 203 -3.26 -12.20 0.94
CA ARG A 203 -4.25 -13.23 0.63
C ARG A 203 -4.05 -13.86 -0.74
N LEU A 204 -3.76 -13.06 -1.76
CA LEU A 204 -3.45 -13.59 -3.10
C LEU A 204 -2.24 -14.51 -3.05
N LEU A 205 -1.20 -14.12 -2.32
CA LEU A 205 -0.01 -14.93 -2.12
C LEU A 205 -0.31 -16.25 -1.39
N GLU A 206 -1.13 -16.20 -0.34
CA GLU A 206 -1.58 -17.39 0.42
C GLU A 206 -2.46 -18.34 -0.41
N GLN A 207 -3.14 -17.82 -1.41
CA GLN A 207 -3.92 -18.58 -2.39
C GLN A 207 -3.06 -19.17 -3.51
N GLY A 208 -1.75 -18.91 -3.51
CA GLY A 208 -0.81 -19.44 -4.49
C GLY A 208 -0.67 -18.61 -5.76
N THR A 209 -1.21 -17.36 -5.79
CA THR A 209 -1.02 -16.47 -6.94
C THR A 209 0.49 -16.14 -7.08
N PRO A 210 1.07 -16.27 -8.29
CA PRO A 210 2.46 -15.92 -8.53
C PRO A 210 2.77 -14.47 -8.14
N ILE A 211 3.98 -14.24 -7.63
CA ILE A 211 4.37 -12.92 -7.11
C ILE A 211 4.42 -11.87 -8.21
N GLU A 212 4.71 -12.27 -9.42
CA GLU A 212 4.72 -11.44 -10.62
C GLU A 212 3.31 -10.94 -10.95
N GLU A 213 2.31 -11.84 -10.93
CA GLU A 213 0.90 -11.47 -11.15
C GLU A 213 0.39 -10.53 -10.05
N ILE A 214 0.78 -10.76 -8.78
CA ILE A 214 0.47 -9.84 -7.69
C ILE A 214 1.12 -8.48 -7.93
N ALA A 215 2.36 -8.44 -8.44
CA ALA A 215 3.05 -7.20 -8.78
C ALA A 215 2.30 -6.44 -9.88
N ASP A 216 1.81 -7.12 -10.89
CA ASP A 216 1.04 -6.54 -12.01
C ASP A 216 -0.31 -6.00 -11.53
N ILE A 217 -1.09 -6.79 -10.77
CA ILE A 217 -2.38 -6.37 -10.18
C ILE A 217 -2.18 -5.09 -9.34
N LEU A 218 -1.11 -5.05 -8.56
CA LEU A 218 -0.82 -3.90 -7.72
C LEU A 218 -0.12 -2.75 -8.48
N GLY A 219 0.33 -2.95 -9.71
CA GLY A 219 1.11 -1.98 -10.46
C GLY A 219 2.43 -1.62 -9.76
N HIS A 220 3.18 -2.63 -9.35
CA HIS A 220 4.52 -2.47 -8.82
C HIS A 220 5.54 -2.48 -9.95
N GLN A 221 6.35 -1.42 -10.08
CA GLN A 221 7.44 -1.37 -11.06
C GLN A 221 8.56 -2.38 -10.80
N HIS A 222 8.71 -2.84 -9.55
CA HIS A 222 9.71 -3.80 -9.13
C HIS A 222 9.09 -4.91 -8.30
N VAL A 223 9.28 -6.15 -8.70
CA VAL A 223 8.83 -7.36 -7.98
C VAL A 223 9.36 -7.38 -6.53
N ALA A 224 10.55 -6.83 -6.29
CA ALA A 224 11.10 -6.68 -4.95
C ALA A 224 10.19 -5.91 -3.98
N SER A 225 9.32 -5.02 -4.49
CA SER A 225 8.31 -4.34 -3.66
C SER A 225 7.20 -5.28 -3.20
N THR A 226 6.91 -6.32 -3.98
CA THR A 226 5.92 -7.36 -3.67
C THR A 226 6.50 -8.40 -2.70
N GLY A 227 7.83 -8.64 -2.73
CA GLY A 227 8.51 -9.56 -1.82
C GLY A 227 8.35 -9.23 -0.33
N ALA A 228 7.97 -8.00 0.02
CA ALA A 228 7.64 -7.64 1.39
C ALA A 228 6.45 -8.44 1.95
N TYR A 229 5.54 -8.92 1.10
CA TYR A 229 4.36 -9.70 1.50
C TYR A 229 4.68 -11.13 1.90
N LEU A 230 5.78 -11.70 1.40
CA LEU A 230 6.26 -13.02 1.84
C LEU A 230 6.45 -13.08 3.35
N LYS A 231 6.85 -11.97 3.97
CA LYS A 231 7.06 -11.87 5.42
C LYS A 231 5.78 -11.78 6.24
N SER A 232 4.66 -11.39 5.62
CA SER A 232 3.38 -11.29 6.32
C SER A 232 2.60 -12.61 6.30
N SER A 233 3.00 -13.58 5.49
CA SER A 233 2.38 -14.91 5.44
C SER A 233 3.15 -15.90 6.32
N LEU A 234 2.63 -16.13 7.53
CA LEU A 234 3.17 -17.15 8.44
C LEU A 234 3.13 -18.56 7.82
N ARG A 235 2.11 -18.84 7.00
CA ARG A 235 1.95 -20.12 6.31
C ARG A 235 3.10 -20.39 5.34
N LEU A 236 3.48 -19.40 4.52
CA LEU A 236 4.60 -19.54 3.57
C LEU A 236 5.94 -19.57 4.28
N LEU A 237 6.10 -18.78 5.35
CA LEU A 237 7.30 -18.83 6.17
C LEU A 237 7.47 -20.19 6.84
N ALA A 238 6.39 -20.81 7.33
CA ALA A 238 6.43 -22.15 7.88
C ALA A 238 6.83 -23.22 6.86
N GLN A 239 6.45 -23.07 5.58
CA GLN A 239 6.88 -23.96 4.50
C GLN A 239 8.37 -23.82 4.14
N CYS A 240 8.95 -22.65 4.42
CA CYS A 240 10.38 -22.38 4.21
C CYS A 240 11.22 -22.66 5.46
N ALA A 241 10.59 -22.96 6.59
CA ALA A 241 11.30 -23.32 7.80
C ALA A 241 11.99 -24.68 7.61
N LEU A 242 13.31 -24.72 7.80
CA LEU A 242 14.04 -25.97 7.88
C LEU A 242 13.58 -26.70 9.14
N ASP A 243 13.11 -27.91 8.99
CA ASP A 243 12.88 -28.81 10.13
C ASP A 243 14.27 -29.27 10.62
N PRO A 244 14.70 -28.90 11.83
CA PRO A 244 16.00 -29.29 12.34
C PRO A 244 16.11 -30.80 12.57
N ASP A 245 14.97 -31.51 12.65
CA ASP A 245 14.87 -32.95 12.85
C ASP A 245 14.62 -33.70 11.52
N ALA A 246 14.51 -33.00 10.39
CA ALA A 246 14.37 -33.64 9.09
C ALA A 246 15.66 -34.36 8.68
N PRO A 247 15.60 -35.60 8.20
CA PRO A 247 16.78 -36.29 7.70
C PRO A 247 17.39 -35.51 6.52
N GLU A 248 18.71 -35.36 6.51
CA GLU A 248 19.42 -34.71 5.41
C GLU A 248 18.98 -35.29 4.06
N PRO A 249 18.66 -34.44 3.04
CA PRO A 249 18.32 -34.93 1.72
C PRO A 249 19.50 -35.74 1.18
N ALA A 250 19.25 -36.96 0.76
CA ALA A 250 20.26 -37.82 0.15
C ALA A 250 20.97 -37.05 -0.97
N PRO A 251 22.32 -37.13 -1.08
CA PRO A 251 23.06 -36.43 -2.12
C PRO A 251 22.51 -36.83 -3.50
N ALA A 252 22.23 -35.84 -4.33
CA ALA A 252 21.76 -36.05 -5.68
C ALA A 252 22.73 -36.99 -6.38
N SER A 253 22.24 -38.15 -6.80
CA SER A 253 23.02 -39.10 -7.61
C SER A 253 23.48 -38.38 -8.87
N GLU A 254 24.78 -38.23 -9.04
CA GLU A 254 25.37 -37.72 -10.27
C GLU A 254 24.89 -38.53 -11.47
N PRO A 255 24.53 -37.91 -12.60
CA PRO A 255 24.16 -38.63 -13.80
C PRO A 255 25.41 -39.40 -14.27
N GLY A 256 25.33 -40.72 -14.19
CA GLY A 256 26.39 -41.63 -14.62
C GLY A 256 26.85 -41.28 -16.02
N THR A 257 28.14 -40.94 -16.14
CA THR A 257 28.86 -40.87 -17.39
C THR A 257 28.86 -42.28 -18.04
N GLY A 258 27.87 -42.50 -18.90
CA GLY A 258 27.87 -43.66 -19.79
C GLY A 258 29.03 -43.55 -20.77
N ALA A 259 30.14 -44.21 -20.44
CA ALA A 259 31.22 -44.45 -21.37
C ALA A 259 30.77 -45.46 -22.44
N GLY A 260 31.05 -45.08 -23.68
CA GLY A 260 30.64 -45.78 -24.86
C GLY A 260 31.20 -47.19 -25.04
N ARG A 261 30.60 -47.85 -25.98
CA ARG A 261 31.24 -48.69 -27.01
C ARG A 261 30.39 -48.67 -28.25
#